data_cad3910874ee3bb42c6d637342368cf3
#
_entry.id   cad3910874ee3bb42c6d637342368cf3
#
_cell.length_a   1.000
_cell.length_b   1.000
_cell.length_c   1.000
_cell.angle_alpha   90.00
_cell.angle_beta   90.00
_cell.angle_gamma   90.00
#
_symmetry.space_group_name_H-M   'P 1'
#
loop_
_entity.id
_entity.type
_entity.pdbx_description
1 polymer ?
#
loop_
_entity_poly.entity_id
_entity_poly.type
_entity_poly.pdbx_seq_one_letter_code
_entity_poly.pdbx_strand_id
1 'polypeptide(L)'
;MILPMPDLQPPALGETHAVTNVASDLVDYNLFTSDQPLLDATVREGGAWGVAEVTAFGELSGSAAHLELGHLANRYTPELDTHDRFGRRVDVVRYHDAYHRLMATSLQHGLHASPWTDPRPGAHVVRAAKSALQGQVEAGHGCPVTMTFASIPSIRQQPSLAALWEPKILAREYDPRNVPASEKRAVTVGMGMTEKQGGSDVRSNTTRATAVGAAGPGELYSLVGHKWFLSAPMCDVFLILAQTDAGVSCFLVPRFLPDGSKNALNVIRLKDKMANRSNASSEVELRGAQGWLVGDEGRGVPTIIEMVGL
;
A
#
# COMPACT_ATOMS: atom_id res chain seq x y z
N MET A 1 36.63 26.86 17.16
CA MET A 1 37.30 26.67 15.86
C MET A 1 36.38 27.26 14.82
N ILE A 2 36.71 28.42 14.26
CA ILE A 2 35.91 29.07 13.23
C ILE A 2 36.30 28.39 11.92
N LEU A 3 35.33 27.66 11.31
CA LEU A 3 35.55 27.08 9.98
C LEU A 3 35.86 28.21 8.98
N PRO A 4 36.82 28.00 8.09
CA PRO A 4 37.10 29.00 7.06
C PRO A 4 35.85 29.22 6.21
N MET A 5 35.48 30.48 6.03
CA MET A 5 34.39 30.85 5.09
C MET A 5 34.78 30.36 3.70
N PRO A 6 33.84 29.74 2.95
CA PRO A 6 34.12 29.37 1.58
C PRO A 6 34.48 30.65 0.77
N ASP A 7 35.45 30.52 -0.12
CA ASP A 7 35.83 31.56 -1.06
C ASP A 7 34.58 31.93 -1.90
N LEU A 8 33.97 33.05 -1.57
CA LEU A 8 32.82 33.59 -2.29
C LEU A 8 33.31 34.13 -3.64
N GLN A 9 33.19 33.30 -4.66
CA GLN A 9 33.37 33.79 -6.03
C GLN A 9 32.28 34.84 -6.35
N PRO A 10 32.63 35.97 -6.96
CA PRO A 10 31.63 36.92 -7.38
C PRO A 10 30.66 36.26 -8.38
N PRO A 11 29.35 36.58 -8.32
CA PRO A 11 28.38 35.99 -9.24
C PRO A 11 28.78 36.25 -10.69
N ALA A 12 28.57 35.27 -11.56
CA ALA A 12 28.78 35.40 -12.99
C ALA A 12 27.86 36.50 -13.58
N LEU A 13 28.21 37.02 -14.74
CA LEU A 13 27.38 38.02 -15.39
C LEU A 13 25.96 37.50 -15.65
N GLY A 14 24.95 38.15 -15.06
CA GLY A 14 23.55 37.75 -15.12
C GLY A 14 23.02 37.07 -13.83
N GLU A 15 23.89 36.71 -12.89
CA GLU A 15 23.45 36.24 -11.56
C GLU A 15 22.98 37.43 -10.71
N THR A 16 21.90 37.24 -9.98
CA THR A 16 21.30 38.31 -9.16
C THR A 16 21.85 38.35 -7.74
N HIS A 17 22.39 37.20 -7.24
CA HIS A 17 22.94 37.08 -5.88
C HIS A 17 23.83 35.84 -5.76
N ALA A 18 24.67 35.80 -4.75
CA ALA A 18 25.40 34.60 -4.34
C ALA A 18 24.56 33.85 -3.32
N VAL A 19 24.45 32.52 -3.49
CA VAL A 19 23.76 31.64 -2.53
C VAL A 19 24.75 31.30 -1.41
N THR A 20 24.44 31.78 -0.21
CA THR A 20 25.24 31.53 1.00
C THR A 20 24.33 31.02 2.12
N ASN A 21 24.91 30.32 3.08
CA ASN A 21 24.19 29.85 4.25
C ASN A 21 22.97 28.94 3.97
N VAL A 22 23.04 28.18 2.87
CA VAL A 22 22.08 27.13 2.51
C VAL A 22 22.83 25.80 2.57
N ALA A 23 22.25 24.82 3.27
CA ALA A 23 22.83 23.48 3.32
C ALA A 23 22.77 22.83 1.92
N SER A 24 23.80 22.05 1.60
CA SER A 24 23.76 21.16 0.43
C SER A 24 22.71 20.05 0.62
N ASP A 25 22.26 19.50 -0.47
CA ASP A 25 21.37 18.34 -0.43
C ASP A 25 22.02 17.17 0.33
N LEU A 26 21.23 16.52 1.17
CA LEU A 26 21.64 15.31 1.89
C LEU A 26 21.28 14.09 1.03
N VAL A 27 22.19 13.71 0.15
CA VAL A 27 22.03 12.63 -0.83
C VAL A 27 23.30 11.77 -0.91
N ASP A 28 23.22 10.62 -1.54
CA ASP A 28 24.33 9.69 -1.78
C ASP A 28 25.03 9.25 -0.51
N TYR A 29 24.24 8.91 0.51
CA TYR A 29 24.73 8.34 1.77
C TYR A 29 23.90 7.10 2.14
N ASN A 30 24.45 6.24 2.96
CA ASN A 30 23.75 5.03 3.38
C ASN A 30 22.81 5.34 4.55
N LEU A 31 21.50 5.29 4.32
CA LEU A 31 20.48 5.59 5.34
C LEU A 31 20.54 4.65 6.55
N PHE A 32 21.01 3.40 6.37
CA PHE A 32 21.06 2.44 7.46
C PHE A 32 22.32 2.56 8.32
N THR A 33 23.48 2.66 7.70
CA THR A 33 24.76 2.74 8.44
C THR A 33 25.00 4.11 9.07
N SER A 34 24.32 5.15 8.62
CA SER A 34 24.32 6.47 9.24
C SER A 34 23.35 6.60 10.42
N ASP A 35 22.40 5.67 10.57
CA ASP A 35 21.43 5.58 11.67
C ASP A 35 21.87 4.47 12.65
N GLN A 36 22.81 4.81 13.55
CA GLN A 36 23.34 3.87 14.52
C GLN A 36 22.24 3.29 15.43
N PRO A 37 21.23 4.05 15.92
CA PRO A 37 20.12 3.49 16.68
C PRO A 37 19.34 2.42 15.93
N LEU A 38 19.06 2.62 14.64
CA LEU A 38 18.34 1.63 13.82
C LEU A 38 19.17 0.36 13.60
N LEU A 39 20.47 0.52 13.35
CA LEU A 39 21.40 -0.60 13.20
C LEU A 39 21.48 -1.42 14.48
N ASP A 40 21.71 -0.77 15.63
CA ASP A 40 21.80 -1.43 16.93
C ASP A 40 20.48 -2.15 17.30
N ALA A 41 19.34 -1.52 17.05
CA ALA A 41 18.03 -2.14 17.25
C ALA A 41 17.84 -3.37 16.35
N THR A 42 18.23 -3.27 15.08
CA THR A 42 18.12 -4.39 14.13
C THR A 42 18.92 -5.60 14.63
N VAL A 43 20.14 -5.39 15.08
CA VAL A 43 20.99 -6.47 15.62
C VAL A 43 20.41 -7.03 16.93
N ARG A 44 20.07 -6.17 17.89
CA ARG A 44 19.58 -6.54 19.22
C ARG A 44 18.29 -7.36 19.15
N GLU A 45 17.36 -7.00 18.24
CA GLU A 45 16.05 -7.65 18.12
C GLU A 45 16.08 -8.88 17.18
N GLY A 46 17.28 -9.40 16.89
CA GLY A 46 17.44 -10.67 16.17
C GLY A 46 17.57 -10.56 14.65
N GLY A 47 17.69 -9.35 14.11
CA GLY A 47 17.89 -9.11 12.67
C GLY A 47 19.34 -9.12 12.20
N ALA A 48 20.31 -9.54 13.04
CA ALA A 48 21.75 -9.52 12.73
C ALA A 48 22.09 -10.22 11.39
N TRP A 49 21.40 -11.29 11.05
CA TRP A 49 21.58 -12.03 9.80
C TRP A 49 21.22 -11.21 8.55
N GLY A 50 20.36 -10.21 8.69
CA GLY A 50 19.88 -9.37 7.59
C GLY A 50 20.64 -8.05 7.42
N VAL A 51 21.63 -7.75 8.29
CA VAL A 51 22.36 -6.47 8.27
C VAL A 51 22.97 -6.15 6.92
N ALA A 52 23.56 -7.14 6.23
CA ALA A 52 24.13 -6.92 4.90
C ALA A 52 23.06 -6.52 3.85
N GLU A 53 21.89 -7.17 3.89
CA GLU A 53 20.77 -6.86 2.99
C GLU A 53 20.20 -5.46 3.30
N VAL A 54 20.03 -5.11 4.58
CA VAL A 54 19.53 -3.79 5.00
C VAL A 54 20.54 -2.70 4.66
N THR A 55 21.86 -2.97 4.78
CA THR A 55 22.93 -2.04 4.38
C THR A 55 22.85 -1.74 2.87
N ALA A 56 22.75 -2.77 2.03
CA ALA A 56 22.61 -2.58 0.59
C ALA A 56 21.32 -1.81 0.23
N PHE A 57 20.23 -2.08 0.95
CA PHE A 57 18.98 -1.34 0.77
C PHE A 57 19.08 0.11 1.26
N GLY A 58 19.84 0.37 2.33
CA GLY A 58 20.13 1.71 2.85
C GLY A 58 20.95 2.56 1.88
N GLU A 59 21.89 1.95 1.16
CA GLU A 59 22.65 2.61 0.09
C GLU A 59 21.75 3.01 -1.08
N LEU A 60 20.90 2.07 -1.55
CA LEU A 60 19.90 2.35 -2.58
C LEU A 60 18.97 3.48 -2.16
N SER A 61 18.41 3.40 -0.96
CA SER A 61 17.42 4.37 -0.45
C SER A 61 18.00 5.76 -0.25
N GLY A 62 19.28 5.89 0.10
CA GLY A 62 19.98 7.17 0.28
C GLY A 62 20.56 7.76 -0.98
N SER A 63 20.47 7.08 -2.12
CA SER A 63 20.97 7.60 -3.39
C SER A 63 20.14 8.80 -3.87
N ALA A 64 20.80 9.80 -4.47
CA ALA A 64 20.13 10.98 -5.06
C ALA A 64 19.01 10.56 -6.00
N ALA A 65 19.25 9.56 -6.85
CA ALA A 65 18.28 9.07 -7.82
C ALA A 65 17.02 8.48 -7.16
N HIS A 66 17.16 7.80 -6.02
CA HIS A 66 16.02 7.19 -5.33
C HIS A 66 15.23 8.22 -4.50
N LEU A 67 15.93 9.15 -3.85
CA LEU A 67 15.32 10.28 -3.13
C LEU A 67 14.51 11.18 -4.08
N GLU A 68 15.00 11.41 -5.30
CA GLU A 68 14.28 12.17 -6.33
C GLU A 68 12.95 11.49 -6.72
N LEU A 69 12.87 10.14 -6.71
CA LEU A 69 11.59 9.46 -6.94
C LEU A 69 10.54 9.85 -5.89
N GLY A 70 10.95 9.96 -4.62
CA GLY A 70 10.07 10.39 -3.54
C GLY A 70 9.56 11.82 -3.76
N HIS A 71 10.45 12.73 -4.14
CA HIS A 71 10.11 14.11 -4.47
C HIS A 71 9.09 14.17 -5.63
N LEU A 72 9.38 13.49 -6.73
CA LEU A 72 8.52 13.48 -7.92
C LEU A 72 7.13 12.85 -7.65
N ALA A 73 7.08 11.74 -6.89
CA ALA A 73 5.81 11.09 -6.55
C ALA A 73 4.89 12.00 -5.71
N ASN A 74 5.45 12.84 -4.83
CA ASN A 74 4.69 13.79 -4.03
C ASN A 74 4.36 15.08 -4.79
N ARG A 75 5.20 15.50 -5.72
CA ARG A 75 4.97 16.68 -6.58
C ARG A 75 3.84 16.41 -7.56
N TYR A 76 3.82 15.23 -8.19
CA TYR A 76 2.83 14.83 -9.17
C TYR A 76 1.85 13.85 -8.55
N THR A 77 0.83 14.39 -7.89
CA THR A 77 -0.19 13.61 -7.18
C THR A 77 -1.04 12.78 -8.13
N PRO A 78 -1.59 11.64 -7.67
CA PRO A 78 -2.45 10.79 -8.51
C PRO A 78 -3.71 11.50 -9.00
N GLU A 79 -4.15 11.15 -10.21
CA GLU A 79 -5.34 11.66 -10.86
C GLU A 79 -6.32 10.53 -11.16
N LEU A 80 -7.62 10.81 -11.02
CA LEU A 80 -8.69 9.83 -11.22
C LEU A 80 -9.44 10.07 -12.54
N ASP A 81 -9.47 9.05 -13.39
CA ASP A 81 -10.39 8.96 -14.51
C ASP A 81 -11.55 8.03 -14.14
N THR A 82 -12.72 8.57 -13.87
CA THR A 82 -13.91 7.75 -13.58
C THR A 82 -14.53 7.15 -14.86
N HIS A 83 -14.41 7.84 -15.98
CA HIS A 83 -14.95 7.42 -17.28
C HIS A 83 -13.94 7.64 -18.40
N ASP A 84 -14.02 6.81 -19.45
CA ASP A 84 -13.27 7.03 -20.67
C ASP A 84 -13.97 8.10 -21.56
N ARG A 85 -13.34 8.42 -22.69
CA ARG A 85 -13.88 9.39 -23.66
C ARG A 85 -15.22 9.01 -24.28
N PHE A 86 -15.67 7.77 -24.12
CA PHE A 86 -16.95 7.26 -24.60
C PHE A 86 -18.01 7.18 -23.49
N GLY A 87 -17.71 7.67 -22.27
CA GLY A 87 -18.61 7.63 -21.14
C GLY A 87 -18.70 6.26 -20.44
N ARG A 88 -17.83 5.31 -20.79
CA ARG A 88 -17.76 4.01 -20.08
C ARG A 88 -16.97 4.16 -18.80
N ARG A 89 -17.52 3.60 -17.71
CA ARG A 89 -16.87 3.68 -16.40
C ARG A 89 -15.61 2.81 -16.36
N VAL A 90 -14.48 3.42 -15.98
CA VAL A 90 -13.15 2.77 -15.92
C VAL A 90 -12.54 2.79 -14.53
N ASP A 91 -12.76 3.85 -13.75
CA ASP A 91 -12.20 4.06 -12.40
C ASP A 91 -10.69 3.78 -12.35
N VAL A 92 -9.92 4.48 -13.16
CA VAL A 92 -8.48 4.35 -13.25
C VAL A 92 -7.82 5.51 -12.51
N VAL A 93 -6.91 5.22 -11.60
CA VAL A 93 -6.03 6.23 -11.01
C VAL A 93 -4.69 6.17 -11.73
N ARG A 94 -4.28 7.31 -12.26
CA ARG A 94 -2.97 7.49 -12.88
C ARG A 94 -1.99 8.03 -11.84
N TYR A 95 -0.84 7.38 -11.75
CA TYR A 95 0.27 7.81 -10.92
C TYR A 95 1.42 8.26 -11.82
N HIS A 96 2.28 9.13 -11.30
CA HIS A 96 3.56 9.44 -11.92
C HIS A 96 4.47 8.19 -11.94
N ASP A 97 5.35 8.07 -12.94
CA ASP A 97 6.27 6.91 -13.08
C ASP A 97 7.12 6.68 -11.83
N ALA A 98 7.52 7.76 -11.15
CA ALA A 98 8.27 7.67 -9.89
C ALA A 98 7.55 6.83 -8.82
N TYR A 99 6.22 6.95 -8.69
CA TYR A 99 5.43 6.12 -7.78
C TYR A 99 5.52 4.64 -8.15
N HIS A 100 5.40 4.31 -9.44
CA HIS A 100 5.51 2.93 -9.91
C HIS A 100 6.90 2.35 -9.66
N ARG A 101 7.96 3.14 -9.79
CA ARG A 101 9.33 2.73 -9.48
C ARG A 101 9.54 2.49 -7.98
N LEU A 102 8.99 3.34 -7.11
CA LEU A 102 9.00 3.14 -5.65
C LEU A 102 8.26 1.85 -5.25
N MET A 103 7.08 1.61 -5.83
CA MET A 103 6.33 0.36 -5.64
C MET A 103 7.15 -0.85 -6.08
N ALA A 104 7.74 -0.80 -7.28
CA ALA A 104 8.57 -1.89 -7.80
C ALA A 104 9.75 -2.19 -6.88
N THR A 105 10.47 -1.16 -6.42
CA THR A 105 11.58 -1.31 -5.47
C THR A 105 11.11 -1.98 -4.18
N SER A 106 10.01 -1.51 -3.59
CA SER A 106 9.50 -2.06 -2.33
C SER A 106 9.09 -3.53 -2.45
N LEU A 107 8.41 -3.91 -3.55
CA LEU A 107 7.98 -5.29 -3.75
C LEU A 107 9.17 -6.21 -4.09
N GLN A 108 10.09 -5.79 -4.95
CA GLN A 108 11.30 -6.55 -5.30
C GLN A 108 12.16 -6.85 -4.08
N HIS A 109 12.29 -5.88 -3.15
CA HIS A 109 13.01 -6.06 -1.89
C HIS A 109 12.18 -6.74 -0.78
N GLY A 110 10.96 -7.22 -1.11
CA GLY A 110 10.14 -8.05 -0.24
C GLY A 110 9.54 -7.35 0.98
N LEU A 111 9.35 -6.02 0.92
CA LEU A 111 8.77 -5.27 2.04
C LEU A 111 7.33 -5.70 2.36
N HIS A 112 6.64 -6.30 1.38
CA HIS A 112 5.28 -6.86 1.52
C HIS A 112 5.26 -8.36 1.85
N ALA A 113 6.39 -9.08 1.75
CA ALA A 113 6.34 -10.54 1.71
C ALA A 113 7.40 -11.26 2.56
N SER A 114 8.56 -10.63 2.82
CA SER A 114 9.74 -11.36 3.31
C SER A 114 9.52 -12.20 4.58
N PRO A 115 8.81 -11.75 5.65
CA PRO A 115 8.56 -12.58 6.82
C PRO A 115 7.64 -13.76 6.58
N TRP A 116 6.79 -13.69 5.55
CA TRP A 116 5.86 -14.76 5.18
C TRP A 116 6.51 -15.82 4.31
N THR A 117 7.46 -15.43 3.46
CA THR A 117 8.18 -16.32 2.54
C THR A 117 9.42 -16.95 3.17
N ASP A 118 10.01 -16.31 4.17
CA ASP A 118 11.18 -16.79 4.90
C ASP A 118 10.98 -16.52 6.41
N PRO A 119 10.07 -17.28 7.06
CA PRO A 119 9.76 -17.11 8.48
C PRO A 119 10.90 -17.64 9.35
N ARG A 120 11.60 -16.73 10.01
CA ARG A 120 12.67 -17.03 10.98
C ARG A 120 12.78 -15.92 12.02
N PRO A 121 13.45 -16.17 13.16
CA PRO A 121 13.64 -15.14 14.17
C PRO A 121 14.23 -13.86 13.56
N GLY A 122 13.67 -12.70 13.89
CA GLY A 122 14.09 -11.40 13.38
C GLY A 122 13.61 -11.05 11.95
N ALA A 123 12.84 -11.90 11.27
CA ALA A 123 12.38 -11.61 9.90
C ALA A 123 11.54 -10.31 9.84
N HIS A 124 10.65 -10.10 10.80
CA HIS A 124 9.88 -8.86 10.91
C HIS A 124 10.77 -7.64 11.23
N VAL A 125 11.84 -7.83 12.01
CA VAL A 125 12.81 -6.76 12.34
C VAL A 125 13.53 -6.29 11.08
N VAL A 126 14.05 -7.21 10.27
CA VAL A 126 14.71 -6.89 8.99
C VAL A 126 13.74 -6.20 8.02
N ARG A 127 12.49 -6.68 7.92
CA ARG A 127 11.45 -6.01 7.13
C ARG A 127 11.19 -4.59 7.65
N ALA A 128 11.01 -4.43 8.97
CA ALA A 128 10.71 -3.13 9.58
C ALA A 128 11.85 -2.13 9.34
N ALA A 129 13.12 -2.56 9.47
CA ALA A 129 14.28 -1.73 9.15
C ALA A 129 14.22 -1.24 7.69
N LYS A 130 14.03 -2.14 6.71
CA LYS A 130 13.88 -1.73 5.30
C LYS A 130 12.68 -0.81 5.08
N SER A 131 11.55 -1.05 5.75
CA SER A 131 10.37 -0.19 5.66
C SER A 131 10.61 1.21 6.22
N ALA A 132 11.38 1.32 7.32
CA ALA A 132 11.78 2.60 7.89
C ALA A 132 12.68 3.40 6.94
N LEU A 133 13.64 2.73 6.27
CA LEU A 133 14.51 3.37 5.27
C LEU A 133 13.69 3.86 4.07
N GLN A 134 12.81 3.02 3.53
CA GLN A 134 11.98 3.37 2.38
C GLN A 134 10.98 4.49 2.72
N GLY A 135 10.48 4.52 3.96
CA GLY A 135 9.59 5.57 4.46
C GLY A 135 10.25 6.94 4.54
N GLN A 136 11.59 7.01 4.69
CA GLN A 136 12.35 8.27 4.61
C GLN A 136 12.43 8.80 3.17
N VAL A 137 12.42 7.91 2.18
CA VAL A 137 12.36 8.29 0.76
C VAL A 137 10.98 8.82 0.41
N GLU A 138 9.94 8.02 0.67
CA GLU A 138 8.56 8.37 0.38
C GLU A 138 7.60 7.44 1.14
N ALA A 139 6.71 8.02 1.94
CA ALA A 139 5.84 7.24 2.81
C ALA A 139 4.52 6.80 2.15
N GLY A 140 4.06 7.49 1.09
CA GLY A 140 2.73 7.25 0.54
C GLY A 140 2.57 5.89 -0.12
N HIS A 141 3.52 5.46 -0.95
CA HIS A 141 3.50 4.13 -1.58
C HIS A 141 3.66 3.00 -0.54
N GLY A 142 4.14 3.31 0.66
CA GLY A 142 4.19 2.36 1.78
C GLY A 142 2.81 1.85 2.20
N CYS A 143 1.74 2.61 1.97
CA CYS A 143 0.38 2.22 2.33
C CYS A 143 -0.07 0.91 1.62
N PRO A 144 -0.11 0.80 0.29
CA PRO A 144 -0.43 -0.46 -0.38
C PRO A 144 0.58 -1.59 -0.09
N VAL A 145 1.86 -1.28 0.10
CA VAL A 145 2.88 -2.26 0.48
C VAL A 145 2.57 -2.87 1.85
N THR A 146 2.24 -2.03 2.84
CA THR A 146 1.87 -2.48 4.19
C THR A 146 0.56 -3.23 4.20
N MET A 147 -0.48 -2.75 3.49
CA MET A 147 -1.76 -3.46 3.39
C MET A 147 -1.59 -4.84 2.75
N THR A 148 -0.77 -4.94 1.70
CA THR A 148 -0.47 -6.22 1.05
C THR A 148 0.25 -7.17 2.01
N PHE A 149 1.26 -6.70 2.75
CA PHE A 149 1.94 -7.47 3.78
C PHE A 149 0.98 -7.99 4.85
N ALA A 150 0.17 -7.09 5.39
CA ALA A 150 -0.68 -7.35 6.54
C ALA A 150 -1.93 -8.18 6.20
N SER A 151 -2.29 -8.33 4.92
CA SER A 151 -3.47 -9.09 4.50
C SER A 151 -3.34 -10.60 4.68
N ILE A 152 -2.12 -11.13 4.76
CA ILE A 152 -1.85 -12.57 4.75
C ILE A 152 -2.56 -13.31 5.90
N PRO A 153 -2.43 -12.93 7.19
CA PRO A 153 -3.11 -13.67 8.26
C PRO A 153 -4.64 -13.59 8.14
N SER A 154 -5.19 -12.47 7.66
CA SER A 154 -6.63 -12.35 7.43
C SER A 154 -7.11 -13.28 6.32
N ILE A 155 -6.43 -13.33 5.18
CA ILE A 155 -6.79 -14.16 4.03
C ILE A 155 -6.63 -15.66 4.37
N ARG A 156 -5.64 -16.02 5.16
CA ARG A 156 -5.40 -17.41 5.62
C ARG A 156 -6.54 -17.97 6.48
N GLN A 157 -7.41 -17.11 7.04
CA GLN A 157 -8.62 -17.59 7.73
C GLN A 157 -9.61 -18.27 6.77
N GLN A 158 -9.46 -18.06 5.44
CA GLN A 158 -10.23 -18.76 4.42
C GLN A 158 -9.29 -19.51 3.47
N PRO A 159 -8.98 -20.79 3.72
CA PRO A 159 -7.96 -21.55 2.98
C PRO A 159 -8.19 -21.62 1.47
N SER A 160 -9.45 -21.70 1.01
CA SER A 160 -9.78 -21.73 -0.41
C SER A 160 -9.40 -20.43 -1.12
N LEU A 161 -9.58 -19.27 -0.47
CA LEU A 161 -9.16 -17.96 -1.00
C LEU A 161 -7.65 -17.77 -0.87
N ALA A 162 -7.05 -18.20 0.24
CA ALA A 162 -5.60 -18.15 0.43
C ALA A 162 -4.87 -18.90 -0.68
N ALA A 163 -5.32 -20.11 -1.02
CA ALA A 163 -4.72 -20.92 -2.09
C ALA A 163 -4.69 -20.21 -3.46
N LEU A 164 -5.69 -19.36 -3.74
CA LEU A 164 -5.79 -18.62 -5.00
C LEU A 164 -4.97 -17.32 -4.99
N TRP A 165 -4.96 -16.59 -3.88
CA TRP A 165 -4.44 -15.23 -3.82
C TRP A 165 -3.04 -15.12 -3.24
N GLU A 166 -2.71 -15.90 -2.20
CA GLU A 166 -1.45 -15.79 -1.47
C GLU A 166 -0.21 -15.93 -2.37
N PRO A 167 -0.13 -16.89 -3.33
CA PRO A 167 1.03 -16.98 -4.20
C PRO A 167 1.32 -15.70 -4.99
N LYS A 168 0.28 -14.99 -5.43
CA LYS A 168 0.40 -13.73 -6.16
C LYS A 168 0.65 -12.54 -5.24
N ILE A 169 0.11 -12.56 -4.02
CA ILE A 169 0.36 -11.55 -2.99
C ILE A 169 1.83 -11.56 -2.55
N LEU A 170 2.41 -12.75 -2.42
CA LEU A 170 3.79 -12.93 -1.96
C LEU A 170 4.84 -12.80 -3.08
N ALA A 171 4.44 -12.68 -4.34
CA ALA A 171 5.35 -12.54 -5.46
C ALA A 171 6.13 -11.23 -5.38
N ARG A 172 7.47 -11.32 -5.48
CA ARG A 172 8.37 -10.15 -5.43
C ARG A 172 8.43 -9.40 -6.77
N GLU A 173 7.26 -9.13 -7.32
CA GLU A 173 7.09 -8.39 -8.57
C GLU A 173 6.05 -7.28 -8.37
N TYR A 174 6.11 -6.26 -9.23
CA TYR A 174 5.09 -5.23 -9.29
C TYR A 174 4.47 -5.20 -10.69
N ASP A 175 3.17 -5.39 -10.76
CA ASP A 175 2.42 -5.35 -12.01
C ASP A 175 1.37 -4.22 -11.98
N PRO A 176 1.68 -3.03 -12.53
CA PRO A 176 0.78 -1.87 -12.50
C PRO A 176 -0.37 -1.96 -13.50
N ARG A 177 -0.44 -3.01 -14.33
CA ARG A 177 -1.45 -3.11 -15.38
C ARG A 177 -2.86 -3.13 -14.79
N ASN A 178 -3.78 -2.46 -15.48
CA ASN A 178 -5.20 -2.46 -15.12
C ASN A 178 -5.93 -3.61 -15.81
N VAL A 179 -5.64 -4.83 -15.39
CA VAL A 179 -6.17 -6.10 -15.95
C VAL A 179 -6.62 -7.02 -14.82
N PRO A 180 -7.42 -8.06 -15.11
CA PRO A 180 -7.81 -9.07 -14.13
C PRO A 180 -6.61 -9.72 -13.44
N ALA A 181 -6.79 -10.07 -12.16
CA ALA A 181 -5.74 -10.74 -11.38
C ALA A 181 -5.28 -12.08 -11.98
N SER A 182 -6.13 -12.74 -12.77
CA SER A 182 -5.77 -13.96 -13.51
C SER A 182 -4.63 -13.74 -14.52
N GLU A 183 -4.55 -12.54 -15.10
CA GLU A 183 -3.54 -12.15 -16.08
C GLU A 183 -2.26 -11.56 -15.47
N LYS A 184 -2.23 -11.43 -14.13
CA LYS A 184 -1.08 -10.88 -13.38
C LYS A 184 -0.27 -11.98 -12.72
N ARG A 185 1.03 -11.74 -12.57
CA ARG A 185 1.93 -12.59 -11.78
C ARG A 185 2.01 -12.18 -10.32
N ALA A 186 1.76 -10.91 -10.03
CA ALA A 186 1.74 -10.33 -8.70
C ALA A 186 0.52 -9.43 -8.53
N VAL A 187 -0.02 -9.36 -7.31
CA VAL A 187 -1.17 -8.53 -6.96
C VAL A 187 -0.91 -7.78 -5.65
N THR A 188 -1.63 -6.68 -5.48
CA THR A 188 -1.62 -5.90 -4.25
C THR A 188 -3.00 -5.94 -3.59
N VAL A 189 -3.01 -5.80 -2.26
CA VAL A 189 -4.22 -5.86 -1.43
C VAL A 189 -4.48 -4.52 -0.77
N GLY A 190 -5.72 -4.08 -0.81
CA GLY A 190 -6.19 -2.90 -0.09
C GLY A 190 -7.20 -3.26 1.00
N MET A 191 -7.76 -2.23 1.66
CA MET A 191 -8.68 -2.38 2.76
C MET A 191 -9.75 -1.28 2.74
N GLY A 192 -11.00 -1.66 3.06
CA GLY A 192 -12.12 -0.73 3.21
C GLY A 192 -12.96 -1.04 4.45
N MET A 193 -12.74 -0.28 5.53
CA MET A 193 -13.46 -0.45 6.81
C MET A 193 -14.45 0.69 7.06
N THR A 194 -13.95 1.93 7.01
CA THR A 194 -14.62 3.17 7.44
C THR A 194 -15.72 3.59 6.47
N GLU A 195 -16.85 4.01 7.02
CA GLU A 195 -17.97 4.64 6.29
C GLU A 195 -18.13 6.12 6.71
N LYS A 196 -18.99 6.88 6.00
CA LYS A 196 -19.17 8.34 6.26
C LYS A 196 -19.59 8.67 7.68
N GLN A 197 -20.40 7.83 8.30
CA GLN A 197 -20.89 8.02 9.67
C GLN A 197 -19.83 7.77 10.75
N GLY A 198 -18.68 7.18 10.40
CA GLY A 198 -17.56 7.03 11.33
C GLY A 198 -16.70 5.79 11.09
N GLY A 199 -15.49 5.84 11.68
CA GLY A 199 -14.50 4.75 11.63
C GLY A 199 -14.17 4.20 13.01
N SER A 200 -14.42 4.94 14.08
CA SER A 200 -14.20 4.50 15.47
C SER A 200 -15.23 3.47 15.96
N ASP A 201 -16.37 3.37 15.28
CA ASP A 201 -17.38 2.32 15.52
C ASP A 201 -17.77 1.64 14.20
N VAL A 202 -16.96 0.70 13.74
CA VAL A 202 -17.20 -0.08 12.50
C VAL A 202 -18.40 -1.03 12.61
N ARG A 203 -18.91 -1.29 13.83
CA ARG A 203 -20.12 -2.10 14.02
C ARG A 203 -21.38 -1.36 13.57
N SER A 204 -21.33 -0.03 13.52
CA SER A 204 -22.40 0.81 12.97
C SER A 204 -22.38 0.93 11.44
N ASN A 205 -21.51 0.23 10.75
CA ASN A 205 -21.46 0.21 9.30
C ASN A 205 -22.81 -0.18 8.70
N THR A 206 -23.18 0.47 7.59
CA THR A 206 -24.46 0.27 6.90
C THR A 206 -24.34 -0.48 5.58
N THR A 207 -23.13 -0.65 5.06
CA THR A 207 -22.88 -1.51 3.89
C THR A 207 -23.38 -2.92 4.18
N ARG A 208 -24.21 -3.47 3.30
CA ARG A 208 -24.82 -4.80 3.45
C ARG A 208 -24.24 -5.77 2.44
N ALA A 209 -24.11 -7.02 2.87
CA ALA A 209 -23.74 -8.15 2.03
C ALA A 209 -24.88 -9.18 2.06
N THR A 210 -25.30 -9.62 0.88
CA THR A 210 -26.33 -10.65 0.71
C THR A 210 -25.74 -11.82 -0.08
N ALA A 211 -25.93 -13.05 0.40
CA ALA A 211 -25.42 -14.24 -0.26
C ALA A 211 -25.98 -14.40 -1.67
N VAL A 212 -25.14 -14.78 -2.61
CA VAL A 212 -25.50 -15.12 -3.99
C VAL A 212 -25.49 -16.66 -4.11
N GLY A 213 -26.59 -17.28 -3.73
CA GLY A 213 -26.68 -18.74 -3.61
C GLY A 213 -26.46 -19.23 -2.19
N ALA A 214 -25.47 -20.11 -1.96
CA ALA A 214 -25.12 -20.56 -0.64
C ALA A 214 -24.53 -19.43 0.22
N ALA A 215 -24.75 -19.49 1.53
CA ALA A 215 -24.14 -18.60 2.50
C ALA A 215 -23.04 -19.34 3.29
N GLY A 216 -22.05 -18.60 3.78
CA GLY A 216 -21.01 -19.12 4.65
C GLY A 216 -19.58 -18.86 4.16
N PRO A 217 -18.57 -19.36 4.87
CA PRO A 217 -17.16 -19.12 4.59
C PRO A 217 -16.76 -19.52 3.16
N GLY A 218 -16.12 -18.60 2.46
CA GLY A 218 -15.68 -18.79 1.07
C GLY A 218 -16.77 -18.61 0.00
N GLU A 219 -18.02 -18.43 0.40
CA GLU A 219 -19.14 -18.26 -0.52
C GLU A 219 -19.23 -16.82 -1.06
N LEU A 220 -19.96 -16.67 -2.16
CA LEU A 220 -20.13 -15.42 -2.90
C LEU A 220 -21.24 -14.56 -2.31
N TYR A 221 -20.98 -13.28 -2.12
CA TYR A 221 -21.95 -12.26 -1.68
C TYR A 221 -21.97 -11.06 -2.64
N SER A 222 -23.12 -10.41 -2.69
CA SER A 222 -23.32 -9.12 -3.33
C SER A 222 -23.32 -8.03 -2.27
N LEU A 223 -22.43 -7.04 -2.41
CA LEU A 223 -22.24 -5.95 -1.46
C LEU A 223 -22.85 -4.66 -1.99
N VAL A 224 -23.68 -3.99 -1.17
CA VAL A 224 -24.29 -2.67 -1.46
C VAL A 224 -24.00 -1.72 -0.32
N GLY A 225 -23.44 -0.56 -0.64
CA GLY A 225 -23.11 0.48 0.34
C GLY A 225 -21.96 1.36 -0.12
N HIS A 226 -21.16 1.86 0.83
CA HIS A 226 -20.04 2.74 0.52
C HIS A 226 -18.89 2.56 1.51
N LYS A 227 -17.69 3.01 1.09
CA LYS A 227 -16.56 3.21 1.99
C LYS A 227 -16.03 4.64 1.88
N TRP A 228 -15.81 5.27 3.03
CA TRP A 228 -15.31 6.64 3.14
C TRP A 228 -13.81 6.74 2.91
N PHE A 229 -13.08 5.67 3.25
CA PHE A 229 -11.67 5.49 2.94
C PHE A 229 -11.44 4.11 2.32
N LEU A 230 -11.00 4.11 1.05
CA LEU A 230 -10.41 2.97 0.38
C LEU A 230 -9.08 3.46 -0.20
N SER A 231 -8.00 3.20 0.51
CA SER A 231 -6.66 3.59 0.08
C SER A 231 -6.15 2.71 -1.04
N ALA A 232 -5.34 3.31 -1.93
CA ALA A 232 -4.77 2.65 -3.09
C ALA A 232 -5.82 1.90 -3.94
N PRO A 233 -6.81 2.61 -4.52
CA PRO A 233 -7.94 1.99 -5.24
C PRO A 233 -7.51 1.19 -6.49
N MET A 234 -6.23 1.25 -6.87
CA MET A 234 -5.65 0.41 -7.91
C MET A 234 -5.09 -0.93 -7.40
N CYS A 235 -5.18 -1.22 -6.09
CA CYS A 235 -4.95 -2.59 -5.59
C CYS A 235 -5.90 -3.56 -6.30
N ASP A 236 -5.46 -4.79 -6.48
CA ASP A 236 -6.17 -5.80 -7.27
C ASP A 236 -7.37 -6.39 -6.52
N VAL A 237 -7.29 -6.39 -5.20
CA VAL A 237 -8.30 -6.93 -4.30
C VAL A 237 -8.33 -6.18 -2.98
N PHE A 238 -9.47 -6.19 -2.31
CA PHE A 238 -9.68 -5.47 -1.05
C PHE A 238 -10.33 -6.37 -0.01
N LEU A 239 -9.90 -6.24 1.26
CA LEU A 239 -10.66 -6.72 2.40
C LEU A 239 -11.65 -5.63 2.82
N ILE A 240 -12.95 -5.92 2.74
CA ILE A 240 -14.03 -4.97 2.98
C ILE A 240 -14.97 -5.49 4.07
N LEU A 241 -15.33 -4.63 5.03
CA LEU A 241 -16.36 -4.94 6.02
C LEU A 241 -17.77 -4.60 5.48
N ALA A 242 -18.71 -5.53 5.68
CA ALA A 242 -20.12 -5.34 5.40
C ALA A 242 -20.98 -6.13 6.40
N GLN A 243 -22.23 -5.69 6.60
CA GLN A 243 -23.21 -6.35 7.46
C GLN A 243 -23.83 -7.56 6.74
N THR A 244 -23.86 -8.69 7.38
CA THR A 244 -24.77 -9.80 7.11
C THR A 244 -25.84 -9.85 8.21
N ASP A 245 -26.75 -10.81 8.16
CA ASP A 245 -27.73 -11.01 9.22
C ASP A 245 -27.08 -11.48 10.54
N ALA A 246 -25.90 -12.09 10.47
CA ALA A 246 -25.09 -12.49 11.64
C ALA A 246 -24.21 -11.34 12.18
N GLY A 247 -24.14 -10.19 11.52
CA GLY A 247 -23.34 -9.02 11.92
C GLY A 247 -22.23 -8.66 10.93
N VAL A 248 -21.31 -7.78 11.39
CA VAL A 248 -20.20 -7.31 10.56
C VAL A 248 -19.30 -8.46 10.16
N SER A 249 -19.13 -8.66 8.86
CA SER A 249 -18.38 -9.74 8.23
C SER A 249 -17.30 -9.16 7.30
N CYS A 250 -16.26 -9.94 7.01
CA CYS A 250 -15.14 -9.52 6.16
C CYS A 250 -15.23 -10.22 4.80
N PHE A 251 -15.07 -9.45 3.73
CA PHE A 251 -15.18 -9.95 2.36
C PHE A 251 -13.91 -9.61 1.56
N LEU A 252 -13.46 -10.56 0.77
CA LEU A 252 -12.43 -10.37 -0.24
C LEU A 252 -13.12 -9.94 -1.54
N VAL A 253 -12.90 -8.67 -1.94
CA VAL A 253 -13.59 -8.02 -3.06
C VAL A 253 -12.56 -7.64 -4.13
N PRO A 254 -12.48 -8.36 -5.27
CA PRO A 254 -11.54 -8.04 -6.34
C PRO A 254 -12.06 -6.86 -7.19
N ARG A 255 -11.12 -6.16 -7.85
CA ARG A 255 -11.45 -5.11 -8.83
C ARG A 255 -12.06 -5.66 -10.12
N PHE A 256 -11.60 -6.81 -10.55
CA PHE A 256 -12.12 -7.55 -11.68
C PHE A 256 -12.62 -8.90 -11.22
N LEU A 257 -13.76 -9.32 -11.78
CA LEU A 257 -14.34 -10.62 -11.52
C LEU A 257 -13.56 -11.73 -12.27
N PRO A 258 -13.78 -13.01 -11.92
CA PRO A 258 -13.10 -14.12 -12.58
C PRO A 258 -13.37 -14.21 -14.11
N ASP A 259 -14.51 -13.67 -14.58
CA ASP A 259 -14.85 -13.59 -16.01
C ASP A 259 -14.16 -12.43 -16.74
N GLY A 260 -13.33 -11.65 -16.03
CA GLY A 260 -12.61 -10.49 -16.55
C GLY A 260 -13.41 -9.19 -16.57
N SER A 261 -14.69 -9.19 -16.21
CA SER A 261 -15.48 -7.98 -16.10
C SER A 261 -15.07 -7.12 -14.91
N LYS A 262 -15.23 -5.80 -15.03
CA LYS A 262 -15.00 -4.87 -13.90
C LYS A 262 -16.06 -5.12 -12.82
N ASN A 263 -15.62 -5.33 -11.59
CA ASN A 263 -16.52 -5.44 -10.45
C ASN A 263 -17.22 -4.09 -10.15
N ALA A 264 -18.42 -4.15 -9.58
CA ALA A 264 -19.27 -2.99 -9.28
C ALA A 264 -18.78 -2.20 -8.04
N LEU A 265 -17.47 -2.05 -7.90
CA LEU A 265 -16.77 -1.18 -6.97
C LEU A 265 -16.44 0.12 -7.74
N ASN A 266 -17.14 1.21 -7.41
CA ASN A 266 -17.09 2.46 -8.14
C ASN A 266 -16.34 3.52 -7.34
N VAL A 267 -15.22 4.01 -7.85
CA VAL A 267 -14.49 5.13 -7.24
C VAL A 267 -15.25 6.42 -7.52
N ILE A 268 -15.56 7.17 -6.47
CA ILE A 268 -16.33 8.42 -6.56
C ILE A 268 -15.41 9.63 -6.70
N ARG A 269 -14.38 9.70 -5.85
CA ARG A 269 -13.34 10.73 -5.89
C ARG A 269 -12.11 10.30 -5.11
N LEU A 270 -10.99 10.97 -5.35
CA LEU A 270 -9.84 10.94 -4.47
C LEU A 270 -10.00 11.96 -3.34
N LYS A 271 -9.42 11.65 -2.18
CA LYS A 271 -9.38 12.54 -1.02
C LYS A 271 -8.40 13.69 -1.27
N ASP A 272 -8.80 14.90 -0.93
CA ASP A 272 -7.88 16.02 -0.72
C ASP A 272 -7.22 15.87 0.65
N LYS A 273 -5.89 15.78 0.69
CA LYS A 273 -5.13 15.48 1.91
C LYS A 273 -4.00 16.48 2.12
N MET A 274 -3.69 16.78 3.39
CA MET A 274 -2.55 17.62 3.77
C MET A 274 -1.21 16.95 3.48
N ALA A 275 -1.12 15.65 3.77
CA ALA A 275 0.09 14.84 3.61
C ALA A 275 -0.23 13.50 2.94
N ASN A 276 0.77 12.65 2.69
CA ASN A 276 0.59 11.36 2.05
C ASN A 276 -0.08 11.49 0.66
N ARG A 277 0.33 12.50 -0.09
CA ARG A 277 -0.34 12.93 -1.33
C ARG A 277 -0.07 12.00 -2.51
N SER A 278 1.07 11.32 -2.51
CA SER A 278 1.42 10.30 -3.51
C SER A 278 0.53 9.05 -3.44
N ASN A 279 -0.04 8.75 -2.26
CA ASN A 279 -1.01 7.67 -2.10
C ASN A 279 -2.41 8.17 -2.49
N ALA A 280 -3.06 7.51 -3.43
CA ALA A 280 -4.47 7.75 -3.71
C ALA A 280 -5.32 7.14 -2.58
N SER A 281 -6.07 7.97 -1.87
CA SER A 281 -7.13 7.53 -0.96
C SER A 281 -8.47 7.92 -1.56
N SER A 282 -9.41 7.00 -1.65
CA SER A 282 -10.65 7.22 -2.37
C SER A 282 -11.89 7.01 -1.52
N GLU A 283 -13.00 7.58 -1.99
CA GLU A 283 -14.35 7.22 -1.60
C GLU A 283 -14.92 6.29 -2.66
N VAL A 284 -15.58 5.22 -2.22
CA VAL A 284 -16.14 4.24 -3.15
C VAL A 284 -17.59 3.91 -2.80
N GLU A 285 -18.36 3.57 -3.83
CA GLU A 285 -19.68 2.95 -3.72
C GLU A 285 -19.63 1.52 -4.25
N LEU A 286 -20.25 0.63 -3.50
CA LEU A 286 -20.46 -0.78 -3.85
C LEU A 286 -21.90 -0.90 -4.36
N ARG A 287 -22.06 -1.18 -5.64
CA ARG A 287 -23.38 -1.24 -6.30
C ARG A 287 -23.71 -2.66 -6.73
N GLY A 288 -23.71 -3.59 -5.77
CA GLY A 288 -23.78 -5.02 -6.03
C GLY A 288 -22.40 -5.60 -6.33
N ALA A 289 -21.34 -5.04 -5.70
CA ALA A 289 -19.99 -5.55 -5.86
C ALA A 289 -19.91 -6.98 -5.33
N GLN A 290 -19.34 -7.87 -6.10
CA GLN A 290 -19.15 -9.26 -5.71
C GLN A 290 -17.91 -9.41 -4.82
N GLY A 291 -18.07 -10.19 -3.74
CA GLY A 291 -16.99 -10.50 -2.79
C GLY A 291 -17.21 -11.85 -2.13
N TRP A 292 -16.14 -12.48 -1.72
CA TRP A 292 -16.16 -13.79 -1.05
C TRP A 292 -15.95 -13.61 0.44
N LEU A 293 -16.77 -14.27 1.25
CA LEU A 293 -16.67 -14.22 2.71
C LEU A 293 -15.34 -14.83 3.18
N VAL A 294 -14.61 -14.07 4.01
CA VAL A 294 -13.37 -14.49 4.65
C VAL A 294 -13.65 -14.85 6.10
N GLY A 295 -13.45 -16.11 6.46
CA GLY A 295 -13.81 -16.61 7.79
C GLY A 295 -15.32 -16.70 7.99
N ASP A 296 -15.78 -16.60 9.23
CA ASP A 296 -17.19 -16.76 9.59
C ASP A 296 -18.00 -15.45 9.50
N GLU A 297 -19.29 -15.56 9.21
CA GLU A 297 -20.22 -14.44 9.32
C GLU A 297 -20.25 -13.85 10.74
N GLY A 298 -20.39 -12.53 10.86
CA GLY A 298 -20.37 -11.82 12.13
C GLY A 298 -18.99 -11.70 12.78
N ARG A 299 -17.95 -12.29 12.19
CA ARG A 299 -16.56 -12.25 12.67
C ARG A 299 -15.65 -11.29 11.90
N GLY A 300 -16.21 -10.37 11.13
CA GLY A 300 -15.44 -9.48 10.26
C GLY A 300 -14.43 -8.60 10.99
N VAL A 301 -14.77 -8.06 12.17
CA VAL A 301 -13.84 -7.24 12.94
C VAL A 301 -12.65 -8.06 13.43
N PRO A 302 -12.79 -9.20 14.11
CA PRO A 302 -11.66 -10.06 14.43
C PRO A 302 -10.82 -10.47 13.22
N THR A 303 -11.45 -10.75 12.08
CA THR A 303 -10.77 -11.15 10.84
C THR A 303 -9.89 -10.03 10.29
N ILE A 304 -10.43 -8.80 10.17
CA ILE A 304 -9.68 -7.69 9.55
C ILE A 304 -8.69 -7.05 10.52
N ILE A 305 -8.88 -7.19 11.83
CA ILE A 305 -7.96 -6.60 12.83
C ILE A 305 -6.59 -7.26 12.79
N GLU A 306 -6.48 -8.50 12.35
CA GLU A 306 -5.20 -9.16 12.06
C GLU A 306 -4.37 -8.35 11.06
N MET A 307 -5.05 -7.75 10.07
CA MET A 307 -4.41 -6.87 9.10
C MET A 307 -4.04 -5.50 9.69
N VAL A 308 -4.80 -5.00 10.67
CA VAL A 308 -4.57 -3.69 11.28
C VAL A 308 -3.46 -3.74 12.33
N GLY A 309 -3.25 -4.89 12.96
CA GLY A 309 -2.28 -5.10 14.03
C GLY A 309 -0.83 -5.28 13.56
N LEU A 310 -0.60 -5.43 12.26
CA LEU A 310 0.71 -5.65 11.62
C LEU A 310 1.21 -4.40 10.91
#